data_fb0db72a7d73819d4c6fdc40d726dda7
#
_entry.id   fb0db72a7d73819d4c6fdc40d726dda7
#
_cell.length_a   1.000
_cell.length_b   1.000
_cell.length_c   1.000
_cell.angle_alpha   90.00
_cell.angle_beta   90.00
_cell.angle_gamma   90.00
#
_symmetry.space_group_name_H-M   'P 1'
#
loop_
_entity.id
_entity.type
_entity.pdbx_description
1 polymer ?
#
loop_
_entity_poly.entity_id
_entity_poly.type
_entity_poly.pdbx_seq_one_letter_code
_entity_poly.pdbx_strand_id
1 'polypeptide(L)'
;MTGILAVQKKPGGIKMQLFNKEHYSGPMLYFDLDVIIVKNIDWVWQLPSRYFWTVRDFKYLWRPTHYGINSSIMWWDTQQFDYIWQNFANQSLQKIMQQYRGDQDYLTATIVDSNRRFFETERVKSWRWECLDGGFDFHHKRHQQPKTGTQITDLASILIFHGKPKPNDIQDPVIIQHWK
;
A
#
# COMPACT_ATOMS: atom_id res chain seq x y z
N MET A 1 1.95 -22.28 6.60
CA MET A 1 0.80 -21.43 7.00
C MET A 1 1.11 -20.00 6.62
N THR A 2 0.41 -19.45 5.67
CA THR A 2 0.57 -18.06 5.21
C THR A 2 -0.32 -17.18 6.10
N GLY A 3 0.29 -16.36 6.96
CA GLY A 3 -0.47 -15.51 7.88
C GLY A 3 -0.82 -14.16 7.22
N ILE A 4 -2.10 -13.80 7.21
CA ILE A 4 -2.55 -12.42 6.96
C ILE A 4 -2.47 -11.67 8.28
N LEU A 5 -1.61 -10.66 8.38
CA LEU A 5 -1.46 -9.86 9.59
C LEU A 5 -1.97 -8.44 9.34
N ALA A 6 -3.02 -8.06 10.07
CA ALA A 6 -3.45 -6.67 10.19
C ALA A 6 -2.83 -6.07 11.45
N VAL A 7 -1.95 -5.08 11.31
CA VAL A 7 -1.28 -4.43 12.44
C VAL A 7 -1.79 -3.00 12.61
N GLN A 8 -2.28 -2.68 13.82
CA GLN A 8 -2.76 -1.34 14.17
C GLN A 8 -1.65 -0.28 14.11
N LYS A 9 -1.98 0.89 13.57
CA LYS A 9 -1.11 2.06 13.54
C LYS A 9 -0.76 2.54 14.95
N LYS A 10 0.54 2.39 15.32
CA LYS A 10 1.21 3.27 16.28
C LYS A 10 2.36 4.00 15.59
N PRO A 11 2.73 5.22 16.01
CA PRO A 11 3.70 6.01 15.27
C PRO A 11 5.09 5.34 15.23
N GLY A 12 5.66 5.26 14.02
CA GLY A 12 7.07 5.07 13.75
C GLY A 12 7.71 3.78 14.26
N GLY A 13 7.68 2.72 13.46
CA GLY A 13 8.54 1.56 13.69
C GLY A 13 7.87 0.20 13.71
N ILE A 14 6.58 0.09 14.03
CA ILE A 14 5.90 -1.22 14.13
C ILE A 14 5.85 -1.92 12.77
N LYS A 15 5.59 -1.21 11.69
CA LYS A 15 5.56 -1.79 10.35
C LYS A 15 6.92 -2.35 9.92
N MET A 16 8.03 -1.77 10.40
CA MET A 16 9.38 -2.26 10.09
C MET A 16 9.67 -3.60 10.76
N GLN A 17 9.04 -3.91 11.90
CA GLN A 17 9.18 -5.22 12.56
C GLN A 17 8.65 -6.38 11.70
N LEU A 18 7.77 -6.13 10.72
CA LEU A 18 7.29 -7.15 9.79
C LEU A 18 8.42 -7.73 8.91
N PHE A 19 9.55 -7.02 8.81
CA PHE A 19 10.73 -7.47 8.08
C PHE A 19 11.72 -8.26 8.95
N ASN A 20 11.48 -8.36 10.27
CA ASN A 20 12.35 -9.12 11.16
C ASN A 20 12.13 -10.62 10.99
N LYS A 21 13.09 -11.31 10.38
CA LYS A 21 13.04 -12.77 10.16
C LYS A 21 13.04 -13.63 11.42
N GLU A 22 13.40 -13.04 12.57
CA GLU A 22 13.32 -13.74 13.87
C GLU A 22 11.87 -13.85 14.36
N HIS A 23 11.00 -12.90 13.95
CA HIS A 23 9.58 -12.88 14.30
C HIS A 23 8.69 -13.48 13.22
N TYR A 24 9.08 -13.27 11.96
CA TYR A 24 8.29 -13.69 10.79
C TYR A 24 9.18 -14.42 9.80
N SER A 25 8.75 -15.57 9.31
CA SER A 25 9.55 -16.40 8.40
C SER A 25 8.79 -16.74 7.12
N GLY A 26 9.45 -16.57 5.98
CA GLY A 26 8.93 -16.89 4.66
C GLY A 26 8.12 -15.77 4.01
N PRO A 27 7.31 -16.12 3.00
CA PRO A 27 6.49 -15.17 2.26
C PRO A 27 5.43 -14.47 3.12
N MET A 28 5.36 -13.16 3.03
CA MET A 28 4.47 -12.29 3.82
C MET A 28 3.63 -11.41 2.90
N LEU A 29 2.32 -11.38 3.14
CA LEU A 29 1.38 -10.45 2.53
C LEU A 29 0.80 -9.53 3.61
N TYR A 30 0.98 -8.24 3.44
CA TYR A 30 0.54 -7.20 4.37
C TYR A 30 -0.49 -6.28 3.73
N PHE A 31 -1.48 -5.90 4.51
CA PHE A 31 -2.46 -4.87 4.18
C PHE A 31 -2.57 -3.83 5.30
N ASP A 32 -2.66 -2.55 4.94
CA ASP A 32 -3.12 -1.50 5.87
C ASP A 32 -4.60 -1.72 6.22
N LEU A 33 -5.03 -1.22 7.38
CA LEU A 33 -6.41 -1.37 7.87
C LEU A 33 -7.47 -0.64 7.02
N ASP A 34 -7.06 0.25 6.13
CA ASP A 34 -7.93 1.01 5.23
C ASP A 34 -7.84 0.52 3.78
N VAL A 35 -7.58 -0.77 3.61
CA VAL A 35 -7.61 -1.48 2.33
C VAL A 35 -8.83 -2.39 2.29
N ILE A 36 -9.56 -2.38 1.18
CA ILE A 36 -10.72 -3.26 0.96
C ILE A 36 -10.42 -4.23 -0.17
N ILE A 37 -10.65 -5.51 0.07
CA ILE A 37 -10.59 -6.57 -0.93
C ILE A 37 -12.00 -6.75 -1.49
N VAL A 38 -12.21 -6.45 -2.77
CA VAL A 38 -13.52 -6.51 -3.43
C VAL A 38 -13.67 -7.71 -4.36
N LYS A 39 -12.57 -8.39 -4.68
CA LYS A 39 -12.53 -9.61 -5.51
C LYS A 39 -11.40 -10.52 -5.06
N ASN A 40 -11.36 -11.74 -5.63
CA ASN A 40 -10.30 -12.71 -5.39
C ASN A 40 -8.90 -12.12 -5.65
N ILE A 41 -7.98 -12.39 -4.73
CA ILE A 41 -6.58 -11.92 -4.76
C ILE A 41 -5.56 -13.05 -4.89
N ASP A 42 -5.97 -14.26 -5.28
CA ASP A 42 -5.08 -15.42 -5.40
C ASP A 42 -3.94 -15.20 -6.39
N TRP A 43 -4.09 -14.26 -7.30
CA TRP A 43 -3.03 -13.82 -8.22
C TRP A 43 -1.78 -13.29 -7.49
N VAL A 44 -1.92 -12.79 -6.26
CA VAL A 44 -0.77 -12.32 -5.46
C VAL A 44 0.19 -13.46 -5.16
N TRP A 45 -0.35 -14.67 -4.86
CA TRP A 45 0.45 -15.84 -4.52
C TRP A 45 1.26 -16.38 -5.71
N GLN A 46 0.91 -16.00 -6.93
CA GLN A 46 1.63 -16.36 -8.14
C GLN A 46 2.85 -15.45 -8.40
N LEU A 47 2.94 -14.32 -7.70
CA LEU A 47 4.05 -13.39 -7.82
C LEU A 47 5.28 -13.90 -7.05
N PRO A 48 6.48 -13.85 -7.67
CA PRO A 48 7.69 -14.36 -7.01
C PRO A 48 8.05 -13.49 -5.79
N SER A 49 8.00 -14.08 -4.60
CA SER A 49 8.25 -13.40 -3.31
C SER A 49 9.71 -12.97 -3.11
N ARG A 50 10.63 -13.40 -3.99
CA ARG A 50 12.01 -12.90 -4.01
C ARG A 50 12.12 -11.41 -4.36
N TYR A 51 11.06 -10.82 -4.91
CA TYR A 51 10.95 -9.38 -5.12
C TYR A 51 10.05 -8.77 -4.07
N PHE A 52 10.25 -7.48 -3.82
CA PHE A 52 9.37 -6.68 -3.00
C PHE A 52 8.26 -6.09 -3.88
N TRP A 53 7.07 -6.65 -3.77
CA TRP A 53 5.89 -6.17 -4.48
C TRP A 53 5.12 -5.19 -3.61
N THR A 54 4.73 -4.08 -4.20
CA THR A 54 3.98 -3.03 -3.49
C THR A 54 3.15 -2.22 -4.49
N VAL A 55 2.46 -1.22 -4.00
CA VAL A 55 1.71 -0.29 -4.85
C VAL A 55 2.61 0.87 -5.23
N ARG A 56 2.57 1.31 -6.48
CA ARG A 56 3.21 2.55 -6.90
C ARG A 56 2.51 3.72 -6.21
N ASP A 57 3.25 4.65 -5.62
CA ASP A 57 2.65 5.84 -5.01
C ASP A 57 1.78 6.57 -6.05
N PHE A 58 0.52 6.74 -5.75
CA PHE A 58 -0.49 7.30 -6.65
C PHE A 58 -0.17 8.68 -7.21
N LYS A 59 0.88 9.34 -6.73
CA LYS A 59 1.41 10.55 -7.36
C LYS A 59 1.85 10.34 -8.81
N TYR A 60 2.09 9.09 -9.24
CA TYR A 60 2.37 8.80 -10.66
C TYR A 60 1.25 9.26 -11.59
N LEU A 61 0.01 9.35 -11.11
CA LEU A 61 -1.15 9.79 -11.90
C LEU A 61 -0.99 11.22 -12.46
N TRP A 62 -0.21 12.07 -11.79
CA TRP A 62 0.08 13.44 -12.27
C TRP A 62 1.58 13.76 -12.32
N ARG A 63 2.43 12.84 -11.90
CA ARG A 63 3.87 12.89 -12.02
C ARG A 63 4.38 11.53 -12.50
N PRO A 64 4.30 11.25 -13.83
CA PRO A 64 4.62 9.93 -14.39
C PRO A 64 6.01 9.41 -14.03
N THR A 65 6.97 10.30 -13.77
CA THR A 65 8.33 9.95 -13.33
C THR A 65 8.45 9.69 -11.84
N HIS A 66 7.36 9.84 -11.05
CA HIS A 66 7.40 9.54 -9.62
C HIS A 66 7.48 8.04 -9.37
N TYR A 67 8.52 7.63 -8.66
CA TYR A 67 8.86 6.21 -8.45
C TYR A 67 8.77 5.78 -6.98
N GLY A 68 8.10 6.57 -6.15
CA GLY A 68 7.82 6.23 -4.76
C GLY A 68 6.88 5.04 -4.63
N ILE A 69 6.90 4.41 -3.48
CA ILE A 69 5.98 3.33 -3.12
C ILE A 69 4.82 3.84 -2.27
N ASN A 70 3.70 3.14 -2.33
CA ASN A 70 2.64 3.19 -1.33
C ASN A 70 2.64 1.86 -0.57
N SER A 71 2.93 1.90 0.72
CA SER A 71 3.14 0.73 1.57
C SER A 71 1.84 0.11 2.12
N SER A 72 0.68 0.49 1.56
CA SER A 72 -0.61 -0.03 2.04
C SER A 72 -0.82 -1.51 1.74
N ILE A 73 -0.13 -2.02 0.71
CA ILE A 73 -0.10 -3.45 0.38
C ILE A 73 1.35 -3.79 0.05
N MET A 74 1.84 -4.88 0.64
CA MET A 74 3.20 -5.36 0.41
C MET A 74 3.21 -6.89 0.36
N TRP A 75 3.97 -7.46 -0.59
CA TRP A 75 4.24 -8.88 -0.72
C TRP A 75 5.74 -9.12 -0.88
N TRP A 76 6.34 -9.92 0.00
CA TRP A 76 7.79 -10.18 0.03
C TRP A 76 8.10 -11.47 0.78
N ASP A 77 9.35 -11.92 0.70
CA ASP A 77 9.89 -12.97 1.57
C ASP A 77 10.80 -12.33 2.64
N THR A 78 10.51 -12.58 3.90
CA THR A 78 11.27 -12.02 5.04
C THR A 78 12.75 -12.42 5.00
N GLN A 79 13.09 -13.61 4.48
CA GLN A 79 14.48 -14.04 4.34
C GLN A 79 15.27 -13.16 3.38
N GLN A 80 14.63 -12.62 2.35
CA GLN A 80 15.26 -11.75 1.35
C GLN A 80 15.35 -10.29 1.79
N PHE A 81 14.42 -9.86 2.65
CA PHE A 81 14.25 -8.44 3.00
C PHE A 81 14.51 -8.11 4.47
N ASP A 82 15.08 -9.04 5.26
CA ASP A 82 15.48 -8.82 6.66
C ASP A 82 16.41 -7.61 6.83
N TYR A 83 17.22 -7.29 5.83
CA TYR A 83 18.11 -6.14 5.86
C TYR A 83 17.36 -4.81 6.09
N ILE A 84 16.09 -4.71 5.75
CA ILE A 84 15.25 -3.53 6.02
C ILE A 84 15.10 -3.33 7.52
N TRP A 85 14.81 -4.42 8.24
CA TRP A 85 14.74 -4.39 9.70
C TRP A 85 16.11 -4.13 10.32
N GLN A 86 17.16 -4.80 9.86
CA GLN A 86 18.50 -4.63 10.39
C GLN A 86 18.98 -3.17 10.24
N ASN A 87 18.77 -2.58 9.06
CA ASN A 87 19.08 -1.18 8.83
C ASN A 87 18.26 -0.22 9.71
N PHE A 88 16.99 -0.56 9.97
CA PHE A 88 16.13 0.23 10.85
C PHE A 88 16.55 0.12 12.30
N ALA A 89 16.78 -1.10 12.81
CA ALA A 89 17.11 -1.37 14.20
C ALA A 89 18.49 -0.83 14.62
N ASN A 90 19.43 -0.72 13.66
CA ASN A 90 20.77 -0.19 13.89
C ASN A 90 20.86 1.35 13.87
N GLN A 91 19.74 2.05 13.73
CA GLN A 91 19.66 3.51 13.74
C GLN A 91 18.80 4.00 14.91
N SER A 92 19.09 5.20 15.42
CA SER A 92 18.19 5.82 16.38
C SER A 92 16.88 6.23 15.68
N LEU A 93 15.76 6.01 16.34
CA LEU A 93 14.44 6.40 15.84
C LEU A 93 14.37 7.90 15.50
N GLN A 94 15.02 8.74 16.33
CA GLN A 94 15.10 10.18 16.11
C GLN A 94 15.76 10.52 14.76
N LYS A 95 16.88 9.86 14.42
CA LYS A 95 17.56 10.05 13.15
C LYS A 95 16.69 9.66 11.96
N ILE A 96 15.99 8.52 12.07
CA ILE A 96 15.06 8.05 11.04
C ILE A 96 13.92 9.05 10.83
N MET A 97 13.30 9.55 11.92
CA MET A 97 12.19 10.50 11.84
C MET A 97 12.62 11.88 11.29
N GLN A 98 13.88 12.28 11.46
CA GLN A 98 14.42 13.50 10.83
C GLN A 98 14.64 13.33 9.33
N GLN A 99 15.00 12.13 8.89
CA GLN A 99 15.35 11.85 7.50
C GLN A 99 14.14 11.46 6.65
N TYR A 100 13.16 10.76 7.21
CA TYR A 100 11.99 10.21 6.50
C TYR A 100 10.69 10.67 7.15
N ARG A 101 9.71 11.06 6.33
CA ARG A 101 8.38 11.48 6.79
C ARG A 101 7.52 10.32 7.29
N GLY A 102 7.89 9.07 6.95
CA GLY A 102 7.17 7.87 7.35
C GLY A 102 7.74 6.62 6.73
N ASP A 103 7.04 5.51 6.95
CA ASP A 103 7.41 4.18 6.49
C ASP A 103 7.58 4.09 4.95
N GLN A 104 6.72 4.75 4.20
CA GLN A 104 6.80 4.75 2.73
C GLN A 104 8.10 5.39 2.22
N ASP A 105 8.49 6.54 2.80
CA ASP A 105 9.72 7.23 2.41
C ASP A 105 10.95 6.38 2.78
N TYR A 106 10.93 5.76 3.98
CA TYR A 106 11.99 4.86 4.44
C TYR A 106 12.13 3.64 3.51
N LEU A 107 11.02 2.94 3.24
CA LEU A 107 11.03 1.78 2.35
C LEU A 107 11.43 2.15 0.92
N THR A 108 10.98 3.30 0.41
CA THR A 108 11.37 3.81 -0.91
C THR A 108 12.88 3.99 -1.01
N ALA A 109 13.51 4.51 0.05
CA ALA A 109 14.95 4.77 0.09
C ALA A 109 15.77 3.51 0.35
N THR A 110 15.23 2.53 1.07
CA THR A 110 15.98 1.35 1.51
C THR A 110 15.92 0.21 0.49
N ILE A 111 14.79 0.05 -0.21
CA ILE A 111 14.61 -1.04 -1.19
C ILE A 111 15.21 -0.61 -2.52
N VAL A 112 16.24 -1.33 -2.97
CA VAL A 112 16.89 -1.07 -4.28
C VAL A 112 15.90 -1.33 -5.43
N ASP A 113 15.98 -0.53 -6.48
CA ASP A 113 15.05 -0.56 -7.61
C ASP A 113 15.02 -1.92 -8.34
N SER A 114 16.13 -2.64 -8.40
CA SER A 114 16.21 -3.98 -9.01
C SER A 114 15.32 -5.02 -8.27
N ASN A 115 15.09 -4.83 -6.98
CA ASN A 115 14.29 -5.72 -6.16
C ASN A 115 12.82 -5.27 -6.04
N ARG A 116 12.50 -4.03 -6.44
CA ARG A 116 11.16 -3.46 -6.36
C ARG A 116 10.31 -3.85 -7.55
N ARG A 117 9.06 -4.22 -7.28
CA ARG A 117 8.02 -4.48 -8.28
C ARG A 117 6.73 -3.81 -7.86
N PHE A 118 5.92 -3.41 -8.82
CA PHE A 118 4.60 -2.84 -8.55
C PHE A 118 3.52 -3.82 -8.99
N PHE A 119 2.47 -3.91 -8.16
CA PHE A 119 1.24 -4.59 -8.58
C PHE A 119 0.65 -3.91 -9.82
N GLU A 120 -0.07 -4.68 -10.62
CA GLU A 120 -0.79 -4.16 -11.78
C GLU A 120 -1.78 -3.07 -11.35
N THR A 121 -1.71 -1.92 -12.00
CA THR A 121 -2.53 -0.75 -11.65
C THR A 121 -4.02 -0.98 -11.88
N GLU A 122 -4.39 -1.91 -12.75
CA GLU A 122 -5.77 -2.33 -13.00
C GLU A 122 -6.36 -3.12 -11.84
N ARG A 123 -5.54 -3.85 -11.09
CA ARG A 123 -5.97 -4.70 -9.96
C ARG A 123 -6.04 -3.97 -8.63
N VAL A 124 -5.20 -2.93 -8.47
CA VAL A 124 -5.08 -2.16 -7.22
C VAL A 124 -5.36 -0.69 -7.50
N LYS A 125 -6.47 -0.18 -6.96
CA LYS A 125 -6.97 1.17 -7.24
C LYS A 125 -6.99 2.06 -6.01
N SER A 126 -6.72 3.33 -6.22
CA SER A 126 -7.02 4.37 -5.23
C SER A 126 -8.50 4.70 -5.30
N TRP A 127 -9.23 4.47 -4.19
CA TRP A 127 -10.62 4.91 -4.12
C TRP A 127 -10.78 6.39 -4.47
N ARG A 128 -10.00 7.21 -3.80
CA ARG A 128 -10.09 8.66 -3.89
C ARG A 128 -9.77 9.21 -5.28
N TRP A 129 -8.77 8.65 -5.96
CA TRP A 129 -8.23 9.27 -7.17
C TRP A 129 -8.62 8.55 -8.45
N GLU A 130 -9.03 7.29 -8.37
CA GLU A 130 -9.32 6.49 -9.56
C GLU A 130 -10.76 5.96 -9.61
N CYS A 131 -11.40 5.71 -8.46
CA CYS A 131 -12.73 5.09 -8.44
C CYS A 131 -13.90 6.08 -8.36
N LEU A 132 -13.66 7.32 -7.91
CA LEU A 132 -14.72 8.31 -7.84
C LEU A 132 -15.01 8.91 -9.21
N ASP A 133 -16.30 8.94 -9.56
CA ASP A 133 -16.76 9.59 -10.79
C ASP A 133 -16.42 11.09 -10.79
N GLY A 134 -16.13 11.64 -11.98
CA GLY A 134 -15.64 13.00 -12.16
C GLY A 134 -14.14 13.16 -11.87
N GLY A 135 -13.47 12.11 -11.37
CA GLY A 135 -12.03 12.09 -11.17
C GLY A 135 -11.51 13.06 -10.10
N PHE A 136 -10.20 13.20 -10.05
CA PHE A 136 -9.50 14.11 -9.16
C PHE A 136 -8.79 15.19 -9.99
N ASP A 137 -9.04 16.46 -9.66
CA ASP A 137 -8.31 17.58 -10.27
C ASP A 137 -6.91 17.67 -9.65
N PHE A 138 -5.93 17.12 -10.34
CA PHE A 138 -4.55 17.09 -9.88
C PHE A 138 -3.89 18.47 -9.83
N HIS A 139 -4.35 19.41 -10.67
CA HIS A 139 -3.83 20.78 -10.68
C HIS A 139 -4.22 21.51 -9.39
N HIS A 140 -5.50 21.49 -9.04
CA HIS A 140 -6.02 22.12 -7.83
C HIS A 140 -6.04 21.20 -6.61
N LYS A 141 -5.59 19.93 -6.75
CA LYS A 141 -5.55 18.91 -5.67
C LYS A 141 -6.90 18.70 -4.98
N ARG A 142 -7.98 18.74 -5.74
CA ARG A 142 -9.35 18.59 -5.24
C ARG A 142 -10.17 17.65 -6.12
N HIS A 143 -11.20 17.06 -5.55
CA HIS A 143 -12.20 16.35 -6.33
C HIS A 143 -13.06 17.32 -7.12
N GLN A 144 -13.35 16.99 -8.36
CA GLN A 144 -14.35 17.68 -9.13
C GLN A 144 -15.75 17.35 -8.59
N GLN A 145 -16.64 18.32 -8.58
CA GLN A 145 -18.01 18.18 -8.14
C GLN A 145 -18.98 18.26 -9.35
N PRO A 146 -20.13 17.60 -9.28
CA PRO A 146 -20.57 16.58 -8.31
C PRO A 146 -19.94 15.20 -8.57
N LYS A 147 -19.79 14.40 -7.53
CA LYS A 147 -19.38 13.01 -7.58
C LYS A 147 -20.61 12.13 -7.44
N THR A 148 -21.10 11.58 -8.52
CA THR A 148 -22.39 10.90 -8.57
C THR A 148 -22.29 9.37 -8.61
N GLY A 149 -21.09 8.81 -8.67
CA GLY A 149 -20.93 7.37 -8.75
C GLY A 149 -19.48 6.92 -8.58
N THR A 150 -19.27 5.65 -8.73
CA THR A 150 -17.97 5.00 -8.66
C THR A 150 -17.68 4.24 -9.95
N GLN A 151 -16.40 4.22 -10.33
CA GLN A 151 -15.92 3.47 -11.48
C GLN A 151 -14.92 2.41 -10.99
N ILE A 152 -15.45 1.31 -10.46
CA ILE A 152 -14.64 0.15 -10.12
C ILE A 152 -14.60 -0.75 -11.33
N THR A 153 -13.43 -0.83 -11.96
CA THR A 153 -13.25 -1.65 -13.14
C THR A 153 -13.36 -3.15 -12.82
N ASP A 154 -13.70 -3.96 -13.82
CA ASP A 154 -13.85 -5.41 -13.65
C ASP A 154 -12.57 -6.10 -13.15
N LEU A 155 -11.41 -5.55 -13.43
CA LEU A 155 -10.13 -6.10 -12.99
C LEU A 155 -9.74 -5.68 -11.57
N ALA A 156 -10.33 -4.61 -11.01
CA ALA A 156 -10.01 -4.14 -9.68
C ALA A 156 -10.38 -5.19 -8.62
N SER A 157 -9.39 -5.61 -7.85
CA SER A 157 -9.53 -6.59 -6.77
C SER A 157 -9.34 -5.94 -5.41
N ILE A 158 -8.59 -4.84 -5.35
CA ILE A 158 -8.18 -4.19 -4.12
C ILE A 158 -8.36 -2.67 -4.24
N LEU A 159 -8.97 -2.07 -3.23
CA LEU A 159 -9.21 -0.63 -3.13
C LEU A 159 -8.46 -0.07 -1.93
N ILE A 160 -7.68 1.00 -2.14
CA ILE A 160 -6.89 1.67 -1.11
C ILE A 160 -7.52 3.02 -0.76
N PHE A 161 -7.78 3.21 0.54
CA PHE A 161 -8.37 4.42 1.12
C PHE A 161 -7.29 5.27 1.80
N HIS A 162 -6.37 5.83 1.00
CA HIS A 162 -5.36 6.73 1.56
C HIS A 162 -5.94 8.12 1.86
N GLY A 163 -5.70 8.63 3.08
CA GLY A 163 -6.25 9.92 3.51
C GLY A 163 -7.74 9.86 3.86
N LYS A 164 -8.51 10.83 3.39
CA LYS A 164 -9.99 10.85 3.51
C LYS A 164 -10.62 10.86 2.11
N PRO A 165 -11.85 10.29 1.95
CA PRO A 165 -12.66 9.61 2.97
C PRO A 165 -12.06 8.27 3.41
N LYS A 166 -12.48 7.76 4.58
CA LYS A 166 -12.22 6.39 5.05
C LYS A 166 -13.37 5.48 4.63
N PRO A 167 -13.20 4.13 4.65
CA PRO A 167 -14.28 3.22 4.28
C PRO A 167 -15.60 3.48 5.01
N ASN A 168 -15.53 3.77 6.32
CA ASN A 168 -16.72 4.09 7.14
C ASN A 168 -17.47 5.38 6.72
N ASP A 169 -16.81 6.25 5.98
CA ASP A 169 -17.40 7.52 5.52
C ASP A 169 -18.16 7.36 4.20
N ILE A 170 -18.18 6.13 3.63
CA ILE A 170 -18.67 5.87 2.27
C ILE A 170 -20.00 5.10 2.32
N GLN A 171 -20.95 5.56 1.51
CA GLN A 171 -22.27 4.91 1.33
C GLN A 171 -22.41 4.15 0.01
N ASP A 172 -21.29 3.80 -0.62
CA ASP A 172 -21.28 3.01 -1.85
C ASP A 172 -21.61 1.54 -1.54
N PRO A 173 -22.53 0.89 -2.29
CA PRO A 173 -22.93 -0.49 -2.04
C PRO A 173 -21.78 -1.49 -2.04
N VAL A 174 -20.81 -1.32 -2.94
CA VAL A 174 -19.63 -2.21 -3.02
C VAL A 174 -18.79 -2.08 -1.75
N ILE A 175 -18.60 -0.86 -1.25
CA ILE A 175 -17.84 -0.64 -0.04
C ILE A 175 -18.57 -1.22 1.17
N ILE A 176 -19.88 -0.93 1.32
CA ILE A 176 -20.69 -1.46 2.41
C ILE A 176 -20.70 -3.00 2.43
N GLN A 177 -20.74 -3.63 1.26
CA GLN A 177 -20.75 -5.09 1.14
C GLN A 177 -19.42 -5.71 1.63
N HIS A 178 -18.28 -5.09 1.36
CA HIS A 178 -16.95 -5.67 1.60
C HIS A 178 -16.25 -5.11 2.85
N TRP A 179 -16.71 -4.01 3.38
CA TRP A 179 -16.20 -3.41 4.62
C TRP A 179 -17.08 -3.79 5.81
N LYS A 180 -16.58 -4.67 6.72
CA LYS A 180 -17.30 -5.14 7.91
C LYS A 180 -16.43 -5.04 9.15
#